data_de611f040317dc455185cc385a168bb2
#
_entry.id   de611f040317dc455185cc385a168bb2
#
_cell.length_a   1.000
_cell.length_b   1.000
_cell.length_c   1.000
_cell.angle_alpha   90.00
_cell.angle_beta   90.00
_cell.angle_gamma   90.00
#
_symmetry.space_group_name_H-M   'P 1'
#
loop_
_entity.id
_entity.type
_entity.pdbx_description
1 polymer ?
#
loop_
_entity_poly.entity_id
_entity_poly.type
_entity_poly.pdbx_seq_one_letter_code
_entity_poly.pdbx_strand_id
1 'polypeptide(L)'
;EISACLVGSEMCIRDRDELVNQQLAKMLFANPQRIDYYDRYQEIIDAYNAEQNRATIEKTFMDLMELASSLDMEQQRYVREGFSSDEELSVYDLLFSENLTKQEIETIKKVSVDLLTKIKQQIAKLDHWTDKQETKAIVDNLIRNTLWQELPNSYDVSDIQTYQKKIYEYVYMRYPEVA
;
A
#
# COMPACT_ATOMS: atom_id res chain seq x y z
N GLU A 1 -30.85 32.97 5.55
CA GLU A 1 -29.69 32.99 4.64
C GLU A 1 -28.47 32.17 5.13
N ILE A 2 -28.30 32.00 6.46
CA ILE A 2 -27.20 31.23 7.06
C ILE A 2 -27.34 29.71 6.78
N SER A 3 -28.57 29.19 6.68
CA SER A 3 -28.87 27.78 6.48
C SER A 3 -28.46 27.28 5.07
N ALA A 4 -28.57 28.09 4.04
CA ALA A 4 -28.24 27.70 2.66
C ALA A 4 -26.73 27.56 2.42
N CYS A 5 -25.90 28.30 3.14
CA CYS A 5 -24.44 28.24 3.03
C CYS A 5 -23.87 26.98 3.74
N LEU A 6 -24.48 26.58 4.85
CA LEU A 6 -24.10 25.35 5.58
C LEU A 6 -24.48 24.09 4.80
N VAL A 7 -25.66 24.04 4.21
CA VAL A 7 -26.11 22.90 3.37
C VAL A 7 -25.21 22.70 2.15
N GLY A 8 -24.71 23.78 1.54
CA GLY A 8 -23.73 23.70 0.45
C GLY A 8 -22.38 23.14 0.91
N SER A 9 -21.91 23.53 2.08
CA SER A 9 -20.64 23.07 2.65
C SER A 9 -20.70 21.58 3.08
N GLU A 10 -21.79 21.15 3.69
CA GLU A 10 -22.00 19.74 4.07
C GLU A 10 -22.08 18.81 2.84
N MET A 11 -22.74 19.26 1.76
CA MET A 11 -22.77 18.51 0.51
C MET A 11 -21.37 18.39 -0.10
N CYS A 12 -20.57 19.46 -0.08
CA CYS A 12 -19.18 19.43 -0.52
C CYS A 12 -18.29 18.52 0.32
N ILE A 13 -18.50 18.44 1.64
CA ILE A 13 -17.75 17.52 2.51
C ILE A 13 -18.10 16.08 2.18
N ARG A 14 -19.37 15.72 2.05
CA ARG A 14 -19.79 14.37 1.73
C ARG A 14 -19.28 13.89 0.37
N ASP A 15 -19.32 14.74 -0.64
CA ASP A 15 -18.77 14.41 -1.96
C ASP A 15 -17.25 14.19 -1.92
N ARG A 16 -16.53 14.99 -1.10
CA ARG A 16 -15.09 14.82 -0.86
C ARG A 16 -14.78 13.56 -0.07
N ASP A 17 -15.51 13.30 0.96
CA ASP A 17 -15.41 12.11 1.79
C ASP A 17 -15.51 10.84 0.95
N GLU A 18 -16.51 10.77 0.09
CA GLU A 18 -16.70 9.63 -0.81
C GLU A 18 -15.52 9.46 -1.78
N LEU A 19 -15.02 10.55 -2.38
CA LEU A 19 -13.87 10.51 -3.29
C LEU A 19 -12.59 10.06 -2.58
N VAL A 20 -12.29 10.63 -1.40
CA VAL A 20 -11.11 10.26 -0.61
C VAL A 20 -11.18 8.80 -0.18
N ASN A 21 -12.33 8.34 0.28
CA ASN A 21 -12.52 6.95 0.70
C ASN A 21 -12.32 5.96 -0.45
N GLN A 22 -12.86 6.26 -1.64
CA GLN A 22 -12.65 5.43 -2.83
C GLN A 22 -11.19 5.39 -3.26
N GLN A 23 -10.48 6.51 -3.19
CA GLN A 23 -9.06 6.60 -3.51
C GLN A 23 -8.21 5.81 -2.51
N LEU A 24 -8.48 5.96 -1.21
CA LEU A 24 -7.84 5.20 -0.14
C LEU A 24 -8.03 3.70 -0.30
N ALA A 25 -9.24 3.24 -0.57
CA ALA A 25 -9.52 1.82 -0.77
C ALA A 25 -8.68 1.23 -1.92
N LYS A 26 -8.55 1.94 -3.03
CA LYS A 26 -7.69 1.54 -4.16
C LYS A 26 -6.21 1.52 -3.78
N MET A 27 -5.74 2.54 -3.05
CA MET A 27 -4.35 2.65 -2.64
C MET A 27 -3.95 1.58 -1.62
N LEU A 28 -4.81 1.26 -0.66
CA LEU A 28 -4.58 0.21 0.33
C LEU A 28 -4.61 -1.19 -0.31
N PHE A 29 -5.49 -1.39 -1.29
CA PHE A 29 -5.49 -2.64 -2.05
C PHE A 29 -4.19 -2.81 -2.85
N ALA A 30 -3.65 -1.73 -3.41
CA ALA A 30 -2.38 -1.75 -4.14
C ALA A 30 -1.17 -1.91 -3.20
N ASN A 31 -1.16 -1.21 -2.06
CA ASN A 31 -0.06 -1.25 -1.09
C ASN A 31 -0.59 -1.15 0.34
N PRO A 32 -0.66 -2.28 1.08
CA PRO A 32 -1.15 -2.31 2.47
C PRO A 32 -0.34 -1.47 3.47
N GLN A 33 0.92 -1.13 3.15
CA GLN A 33 1.77 -0.30 4.01
C GLN A 33 1.29 1.17 4.10
N ARG A 34 0.33 1.57 3.29
CA ARG A 34 -0.28 2.91 3.29
C ARG A 34 -1.40 3.09 4.32
N ILE A 35 -1.44 2.26 5.34
CA ILE A 35 -2.49 2.28 6.37
C ILE A 35 -2.57 3.63 7.11
N ASP A 36 -1.43 4.32 7.29
CA ASP A 36 -1.36 5.62 7.96
C ASP A 36 -2.26 6.70 7.31
N TYR A 37 -2.47 6.62 5.99
CA TYR A 37 -3.39 7.51 5.29
C TYR A 37 -4.84 7.24 5.65
N TYR A 38 -5.19 5.97 5.88
CA TYR A 38 -6.53 5.60 6.35
C TYR A 38 -6.77 6.02 7.79
N ASP A 39 -5.79 5.86 8.66
CA ASP A 39 -5.86 6.30 10.06
C ASP A 39 -6.07 7.81 10.13
N ARG A 40 -5.32 8.59 9.34
CA ARG A 40 -5.51 10.04 9.22
C ARG A 40 -6.90 10.41 8.71
N TYR A 41 -7.41 9.70 7.72
CA TYR A 41 -8.77 9.89 7.22
C TYR A 41 -9.82 9.64 8.32
N GLN A 42 -9.69 8.56 9.10
CA GLN A 42 -10.59 8.26 10.21
C GLN A 42 -10.58 9.37 11.27
N GLU A 43 -9.41 9.87 11.64
CA GLU A 43 -9.29 11.00 12.58
C GLU A 43 -10.04 12.25 12.10
N ILE A 44 -9.97 12.57 10.80
CA ILE A 44 -10.68 13.72 10.21
C ILE A 44 -12.20 13.52 10.31
N ILE A 45 -12.69 12.33 9.97
CA ILE A 45 -14.12 12.01 9.97
C ILE A 45 -14.66 11.90 11.40
N ASP A 46 -13.92 11.33 12.33
CA ASP A 46 -14.29 11.25 13.75
C ASP A 46 -14.40 12.64 14.38
N ALA A 47 -13.48 13.55 14.10
CA ALA A 47 -13.53 14.93 14.54
C ALA A 47 -14.76 15.66 13.99
N TYR A 48 -15.12 15.44 12.73
CA TYR A 48 -16.32 15.99 12.11
C TYR A 48 -17.61 15.46 12.77
N ASN A 49 -17.66 14.15 13.04
CA ASN A 49 -18.83 13.52 13.66
C ASN A 49 -19.01 13.92 15.13
N ALA A 50 -17.90 14.21 15.83
CA ALA A 50 -17.95 14.62 17.23
C ALA A 50 -18.55 16.01 17.43
N GLU A 51 -18.29 16.95 16.51
CA GLU A 51 -18.77 18.33 16.62
C GLU A 51 -18.98 18.97 15.24
N GLN A 52 -20.23 19.25 14.90
CA GLN A 52 -20.62 19.84 13.60
C GLN A 52 -20.89 21.35 13.72
N ASN A 53 -19.94 22.12 14.21
CA ASN A 53 -20.00 23.58 14.14
C ASN A 53 -19.32 24.10 12.87
N ARG A 54 -19.51 25.39 12.56
CA ARG A 54 -18.96 26.01 11.35
C ARG A 54 -17.44 25.88 11.26
N ALA A 55 -16.73 26.07 12.35
CA ALA A 55 -15.27 25.98 12.39
C ALA A 55 -14.78 24.55 12.10
N THR A 56 -15.46 23.54 12.66
CA THR A 56 -15.18 22.12 12.40
C THR A 56 -15.45 21.76 10.94
N ILE A 57 -16.56 22.22 10.37
CA ILE A 57 -16.92 22.01 8.96
C ILE A 57 -15.83 22.59 8.02
N GLU A 58 -15.43 23.84 8.24
CA GLU A 58 -14.37 24.49 7.46
C GLU A 58 -13.02 23.75 7.58
N LYS A 59 -12.65 23.36 8.81
CA LYS A 59 -11.43 22.58 9.07
C LYS A 59 -11.46 21.22 8.38
N THR A 60 -12.53 20.45 8.56
CA THR A 60 -12.69 19.13 7.92
C THR A 60 -12.54 19.22 6.39
N PHE A 61 -13.14 20.23 5.77
CA PHE A 61 -12.98 20.46 4.33
C PHE A 61 -11.53 20.69 3.95
N MET A 62 -10.80 21.52 4.69
CA MET A 62 -9.38 21.77 4.45
C MET A 62 -8.53 20.52 4.66
N ASP A 63 -8.76 19.78 5.72
CA ASP A 63 -8.03 18.55 6.06
C ASP A 63 -8.26 17.46 5.01
N LEU A 64 -9.48 17.29 4.51
CA LEU A 64 -9.79 16.38 3.40
C LEU A 64 -9.12 16.79 2.08
N MET A 65 -9.05 18.10 1.80
CA MET A 65 -8.34 18.61 0.62
C MET A 65 -6.83 18.35 0.70
N GLU A 66 -6.24 18.55 1.86
CA GLU A 66 -4.82 18.29 2.10
C GLU A 66 -4.53 16.77 2.00
N LEU A 67 -5.40 15.94 2.58
CA LEU A 67 -5.29 14.49 2.47
C LEU A 67 -5.38 14.04 1.01
N ALA A 68 -6.37 14.49 0.25
CA ALA A 68 -6.52 14.17 -1.16
C ALA A 68 -5.26 14.54 -1.98
N SER A 69 -4.69 15.72 -1.74
CA SER A 69 -3.45 16.14 -2.38
C SER A 69 -2.26 15.23 -2.00
N SER A 70 -2.18 14.80 -0.75
CA SER A 70 -1.13 13.87 -0.31
C SER A 70 -1.28 12.47 -0.93
N LEU A 71 -2.52 12.01 -1.11
CA LEU A 71 -2.80 10.75 -1.80
C LEU A 71 -2.38 10.79 -3.28
N ASP A 72 -2.64 11.90 -3.98
CA ASP A 72 -2.20 12.08 -5.37
C ASP A 72 -0.66 12.06 -5.48
N MET A 73 0.03 12.69 -4.54
CA MET A 73 1.49 12.64 -4.47
C MET A 73 2.02 11.24 -4.18
N GLU A 74 1.37 10.50 -3.31
CA GLU A 74 1.74 9.12 -2.96
C GLU A 74 1.51 8.16 -4.12
N GLN A 75 0.47 8.33 -4.91
CA GLN A 75 0.24 7.53 -6.12
C GLN A 75 1.37 7.65 -7.15
N GLN A 76 2.11 8.76 -7.16
CA GLN A 76 3.24 8.99 -8.07
C GLN A 76 4.59 8.64 -7.42
N ARG A 77 4.59 8.14 -6.16
CA ARG A 77 5.82 7.86 -5.42
C ARG A 77 6.70 6.82 -6.12
N TYR A 78 6.11 5.81 -6.75
CA TYR A 78 6.87 4.79 -7.46
C TYR A 78 7.79 5.39 -8.54
N VAL A 79 7.34 6.39 -9.28
CA VAL A 79 8.16 7.07 -10.30
C VAL A 79 9.33 7.83 -9.66
N ARG A 80 9.08 8.53 -8.55
CA ARG A 80 10.12 9.29 -7.82
C ARG A 80 11.16 8.37 -7.19
N GLU A 81 10.75 7.19 -6.74
CA GLU A 81 11.63 6.17 -6.18
C GLU A 81 12.37 5.34 -7.25
N GLY A 82 12.03 5.55 -8.53
CA GLY A 82 12.69 4.89 -9.67
C GLY A 82 12.14 3.51 -10.01
N PHE A 83 10.93 3.20 -9.57
CA PHE A 83 10.22 1.97 -9.93
C PHE A 83 9.40 2.15 -11.21
N SER A 84 9.13 1.06 -11.92
CA SER A 84 8.31 1.06 -13.12
C SER A 84 6.81 0.95 -12.81
N SER A 85 6.47 0.45 -11.63
CA SER A 85 5.09 0.26 -11.19
C SER A 85 4.91 0.42 -9.68
N ASP A 86 3.68 0.72 -9.27
CA ASP A 86 3.30 0.79 -7.85
C ASP A 86 3.40 -0.59 -7.16
N GLU A 87 3.28 -1.68 -7.92
CA GLU A 87 3.46 -3.05 -7.41
C GLU A 87 4.92 -3.33 -6.99
N GLU A 88 5.89 -2.84 -7.76
CA GLU A 88 7.31 -2.92 -7.40
C GLU A 88 7.62 -2.12 -6.13
N LEU A 89 7.04 -0.90 -6.02
CA LEU A 89 7.13 -0.09 -4.82
C LEU A 89 6.51 -0.79 -3.62
N SER A 90 5.37 -1.49 -3.80
CA SER A 90 4.70 -2.21 -2.71
C SER A 90 5.57 -3.33 -2.14
N VAL A 91 6.26 -4.08 -2.99
CA VAL A 91 7.21 -5.11 -2.54
C VAL A 91 8.41 -4.49 -1.82
N TYR A 92 8.91 -3.35 -2.33
CA TYR A 92 9.97 -2.60 -1.67
C TYR A 92 9.55 -2.11 -0.28
N ASP A 93 8.37 -1.50 -0.15
CA ASP A 93 7.84 -1.01 1.13
C ASP A 93 7.66 -2.16 2.15
N LEU A 94 7.27 -3.35 1.68
CA LEU A 94 7.19 -4.54 2.53
C LEU A 94 8.55 -5.00 3.06
N LEU A 95 9.62 -4.81 2.29
CA LEU A 95 10.99 -5.20 2.65
C LEU A 95 11.77 -4.11 3.38
N PHE A 96 11.31 -2.86 3.31
CA PHE A 96 12.05 -1.72 3.86
C PHE A 96 12.17 -1.81 5.39
N SER A 97 13.36 -1.46 5.89
CA SER A 97 13.65 -1.30 7.33
C SER A 97 14.40 0.02 7.56
N GLU A 98 14.20 0.65 8.72
CA GLU A 98 14.73 1.98 9.03
C GLU A 98 16.26 2.04 9.19
N ASN A 99 16.90 0.90 9.47
CA ASN A 99 18.34 0.84 9.82
C ASN A 99 19.25 0.49 8.63
N LEU A 100 18.80 0.69 7.40
CA LEU A 100 19.54 0.30 6.21
C LEU A 100 20.51 1.37 5.72
N THR A 101 21.65 0.94 5.24
CA THR A 101 22.60 1.80 4.54
C THR A 101 22.08 2.14 3.13
N LYS A 102 22.62 3.20 2.52
CA LYS A 102 22.26 3.58 1.16
C LYS A 102 22.49 2.46 0.12
N GLN A 103 23.55 1.67 0.31
CA GLN A 103 23.86 0.53 -0.58
C GLN A 103 22.84 -0.59 -0.40
N GLU A 104 22.41 -0.86 0.82
CA GLU A 104 21.39 -1.86 1.10
C GLU A 104 20.02 -1.44 0.55
N ILE A 105 19.67 -0.15 0.66
CA ILE A 105 18.44 0.39 0.04
C ILE A 105 18.43 0.14 -1.47
N GLU A 106 19.54 0.43 -2.17
CA GLU A 106 19.63 0.15 -3.61
C GLU A 106 19.58 -1.36 -3.93
N THR A 107 20.13 -2.19 -3.05
CA THR A 107 20.03 -3.65 -3.18
C THR A 107 18.58 -4.11 -3.04
N ILE A 108 17.86 -3.63 -2.02
CA ILE A 108 16.45 -4.00 -1.79
C ILE A 108 15.56 -3.53 -2.94
N LYS A 109 15.81 -2.35 -3.50
CA LYS A 109 15.08 -1.89 -4.70
C LYS A 109 15.20 -2.89 -5.84
N LYS A 110 16.41 -3.40 -6.11
CA LYS A 110 16.64 -4.42 -7.14
C LYS A 110 15.98 -5.75 -6.80
N VAL A 111 16.14 -6.19 -5.54
CA VAL A 111 15.51 -7.43 -5.05
C VAL A 111 13.99 -7.37 -5.20
N SER A 112 13.36 -6.24 -4.88
CA SER A 112 11.92 -6.05 -5.00
C SER A 112 11.42 -6.23 -6.44
N VAL A 113 12.09 -5.64 -7.40
CA VAL A 113 11.77 -5.76 -8.84
C VAL A 113 11.98 -7.19 -9.33
N ASP A 114 13.12 -7.79 -8.99
CA ASP A 114 13.48 -9.14 -9.43
C ASP A 114 12.56 -10.21 -8.82
N LEU A 115 12.29 -10.09 -7.51
CA LEU A 115 11.38 -10.98 -6.80
C LEU A 115 9.96 -10.93 -7.39
N LEU A 116 9.42 -9.74 -7.60
CA LEU A 116 8.08 -9.59 -8.19
C LEU A 116 8.03 -10.18 -9.61
N THR A 117 9.06 -9.96 -10.40
CA THR A 117 9.18 -10.52 -11.76
C THR A 117 9.22 -12.04 -11.72
N LYS A 118 10.04 -12.64 -10.86
CA LYS A 118 10.13 -14.09 -10.66
C LYS A 118 8.79 -14.69 -10.20
N ILE A 119 8.11 -14.01 -9.26
CA ILE A 119 6.79 -14.44 -8.77
C ILE A 119 5.78 -14.45 -9.91
N LYS A 120 5.65 -13.36 -10.67
CA LYS A 120 4.71 -13.26 -11.79
C LYS A 120 4.99 -14.33 -12.86
N GLN A 121 6.25 -14.56 -13.20
CA GLN A 121 6.64 -15.60 -14.14
C GLN A 121 6.34 -17.02 -13.63
N GLN A 122 6.46 -17.25 -12.34
CA GLN A 122 6.16 -18.54 -11.75
C GLN A 122 4.64 -18.80 -11.68
N ILE A 123 3.86 -17.82 -11.23
CA ILE A 123 2.40 -17.90 -11.15
C ILE A 123 1.81 -18.12 -12.55
N ALA A 124 2.31 -17.44 -13.58
CA ALA A 124 1.87 -17.60 -14.97
C ALA A 124 2.04 -19.05 -15.52
N LYS A 125 2.87 -19.88 -14.89
CA LYS A 125 3.06 -21.29 -15.26
C LYS A 125 2.18 -22.25 -14.46
N LEU A 126 1.51 -21.75 -13.42
CA LEU A 126 0.72 -22.53 -12.49
C LEU A 126 -0.77 -22.27 -12.72
N ASP A 127 -1.51 -23.31 -13.00
CA ASP A 127 -2.97 -23.23 -13.15
C ASP A 127 -3.62 -23.22 -11.77
N HIS A 128 -4.47 -22.20 -11.50
CA HIS A 128 -5.17 -22.03 -10.21
C HIS A 128 -4.25 -22.23 -9.00
N TRP A 129 -3.15 -21.45 -8.96
CA TRP A 129 -2.08 -21.65 -7.98
C TRP A 129 -2.54 -21.52 -6.51
N THR A 130 -3.65 -20.79 -6.28
CA THR A 130 -4.23 -20.57 -4.95
C THR A 130 -5.07 -21.75 -4.45
N ASP A 131 -5.38 -22.77 -5.27
CA ASP A 131 -6.28 -23.86 -4.90
C ASP A 131 -5.54 -25.04 -4.26
N LYS A 132 -4.33 -25.33 -4.74
CA LYS A 132 -3.58 -26.52 -4.35
C LYS A 132 -2.42 -26.19 -3.41
N GLN A 133 -2.22 -27.01 -2.38
CA GLN A 133 -1.09 -26.82 -1.45
C GLN A 133 0.27 -26.94 -2.12
N GLU A 134 0.40 -27.77 -3.14
CA GLU A 134 1.65 -27.93 -3.90
C GLU A 134 2.04 -26.66 -4.63
N THR A 135 1.11 -26.02 -5.33
CA THR A 135 1.35 -24.76 -6.07
C THR A 135 1.60 -23.59 -5.13
N LYS A 136 0.90 -23.52 -3.99
CA LYS A 136 1.18 -22.56 -2.91
C LYS A 136 2.60 -22.72 -2.37
N ALA A 137 3.03 -23.95 -2.11
CA ALA A 137 4.38 -24.23 -1.62
C ALA A 137 5.46 -23.86 -2.64
N ILE A 138 5.20 -23.98 -3.94
CA ILE A 138 6.14 -23.55 -4.98
C ILE A 138 6.36 -22.04 -4.91
N VAL A 139 5.29 -21.25 -4.81
CA VAL A 139 5.39 -19.79 -4.72
C VAL A 139 6.06 -19.37 -3.40
N ASP A 140 5.67 -19.96 -2.28
CA ASP A 140 6.26 -19.69 -0.98
C ASP A 140 7.76 -20.01 -0.93
N ASN A 141 8.18 -21.16 -1.48
CA ASN A 141 9.58 -21.54 -1.59
C ASN A 141 10.38 -20.60 -2.52
N LEU A 142 9.78 -20.12 -3.62
CA LEU A 142 10.40 -19.14 -4.49
C LEU A 142 10.71 -17.85 -3.75
N ILE A 143 9.72 -17.31 -3.02
CA ILE A 143 9.86 -16.10 -2.20
C ILE A 143 10.98 -16.31 -1.18
N ARG A 144 10.90 -17.39 -0.38
CA ARG A 144 11.89 -17.70 0.65
C ARG A 144 13.30 -17.77 0.09
N ASN A 145 13.49 -18.55 -0.98
CA ASN A 145 14.82 -18.76 -1.55
C ASN A 145 15.42 -17.47 -2.12
N THR A 146 14.60 -16.64 -2.77
CA THR A 146 15.04 -15.34 -3.29
C THR A 146 15.46 -14.41 -2.15
N LEU A 147 14.66 -14.31 -1.10
CA LEU A 147 14.99 -13.48 0.07
C LEU A 147 16.28 -13.96 0.76
N TRP A 148 16.47 -15.27 0.94
CA TRP A 148 17.67 -15.83 1.53
C TRP A 148 18.94 -15.57 0.71
N GLN A 149 18.83 -15.51 -0.60
CA GLN A 149 19.98 -15.35 -1.48
C GLN A 149 20.33 -13.89 -1.76
N GLU A 150 19.35 -13.01 -1.77
CA GLU A 150 19.50 -11.67 -2.33
C GLU A 150 19.36 -10.53 -1.30
N LEU A 151 18.78 -10.80 -0.10
CA LEU A 151 18.73 -9.78 0.94
C LEU A 151 20.10 -9.53 1.56
N PRO A 152 20.39 -8.27 1.97
CA PRO A 152 21.59 -7.92 2.70
C PRO A 152 21.74 -8.68 4.04
N ASN A 153 22.97 -8.83 4.51
CA ASN A 153 23.27 -9.50 5.79
C ASN A 153 22.74 -8.77 7.03
N SER A 154 22.24 -7.55 6.89
CA SER A 154 21.56 -6.81 7.95
C SER A 154 20.18 -7.40 8.34
N TYR A 155 19.63 -8.27 7.49
CA TYR A 155 18.40 -9.00 7.78
C TYR A 155 18.74 -10.31 8.48
N ASP A 156 18.17 -10.52 9.66
CA ASP A 156 18.30 -11.80 10.36
C ASP A 156 17.31 -12.86 9.86
N VAL A 157 17.43 -14.08 10.40
CA VAL A 157 16.56 -15.20 10.02
C VAL A 157 15.08 -14.92 10.33
N SER A 158 14.81 -14.22 11.42
CA SER A 158 13.45 -13.91 11.86
C SER A 158 12.83 -12.83 10.98
N ASP A 159 13.63 -11.87 10.53
CA ASP A 159 13.22 -10.84 9.57
C ASP A 159 12.82 -11.47 8.23
N ILE A 160 13.68 -12.34 7.70
CA ILE A 160 13.42 -13.05 6.43
C ILE A 160 12.12 -13.85 6.50
N GLN A 161 11.86 -14.56 7.61
CA GLN A 161 10.61 -15.30 7.79
C GLN A 161 9.39 -14.37 7.84
N THR A 162 9.52 -13.24 8.52
CA THR A 162 8.46 -12.24 8.63
C THR A 162 8.14 -11.61 7.26
N TYR A 163 9.17 -11.23 6.51
CA TYR A 163 9.00 -10.64 5.18
C TYR A 163 8.51 -11.66 4.16
N GLN A 164 8.97 -12.91 4.23
CA GLN A 164 8.42 -14.00 3.42
C GLN A 164 6.91 -14.11 3.59
N LYS A 165 6.42 -14.14 4.82
CA LYS A 165 5.00 -14.22 5.12
C LYS A 165 4.22 -13.02 4.58
N LYS A 166 4.70 -11.79 4.83
CA LYS A 166 4.06 -10.56 4.34
C LYS A 166 3.97 -10.52 2.81
N ILE A 167 5.06 -10.87 2.13
CA ILE A 167 5.09 -10.91 0.66
C ILE A 167 4.19 -12.02 0.12
N TYR A 168 4.18 -13.19 0.75
CA TYR A 168 3.29 -14.27 0.35
C TYR A 168 1.81 -13.87 0.48
N GLU A 169 1.42 -13.26 1.60
CA GLU A 169 0.06 -12.74 1.82
C GLU A 169 -0.31 -11.68 0.78
N TYR A 170 0.59 -10.73 0.50
CA TYR A 170 0.40 -9.72 -0.55
C TYR A 170 0.17 -10.35 -1.92
N VAL A 171 1.02 -11.29 -2.32
CA VAL A 171 0.93 -11.99 -3.60
C VAL A 171 -0.36 -12.81 -3.69
N TYR A 172 -0.73 -13.49 -2.61
CA TYR A 172 -1.95 -14.29 -2.55
C TYR A 172 -3.22 -13.46 -2.75
N MET A 173 -3.26 -12.25 -2.15
CA MET A 173 -4.39 -11.33 -2.31
C MET A 173 -4.39 -10.63 -3.66
N ARG A 174 -3.23 -10.31 -4.19
CA ARG A 174 -3.12 -9.47 -5.39
C ARG A 174 -3.19 -10.26 -6.68
N TYR A 175 -2.68 -11.49 -6.69
CA TYR A 175 -2.57 -12.35 -7.86
C TYR A 175 -3.23 -13.72 -7.64
N PRO A 176 -4.50 -13.78 -7.22
CA PRO A 176 -5.17 -15.07 -6.98
C PRO A 176 -5.30 -15.88 -8.27
N GLU A 177 -5.48 -15.19 -9.41
CA GLU A 177 -5.52 -15.77 -10.75
C GLU A 177 -4.74 -14.85 -11.71
N VAL A 178 -3.94 -15.44 -12.58
CA VAL A 178 -3.38 -14.72 -13.73
C VAL A 178 -4.40 -14.86 -14.85
N ALA A 179 -5.05 -13.74 -15.18
CA ALA A 179 -5.95 -13.67 -16.34
C ALA A 179 -5.17 -13.81 -17.64
#